data_a3ee60aa112e505f27621e654e0ace2e
#
_entry.id   a3ee60aa112e505f27621e654e0ace2e
#
_cell.length_a   1.000
_cell.length_b   1.000
_cell.length_c   1.000
_cell.angle_alpha   90.00
_cell.angle_beta   90.00
_cell.angle_gamma   90.00
#
_symmetry.space_group_name_H-M   'P 1'
#
loop_
_entity.id
_entity.type
_entity.pdbx_description
1 polymer ?
#
loop_
_entity_poly.entity_id
_entity_poly.type
_entity_poly.pdbx_seq_one_letter_code
_entity_poly.pdbx_strand_id
1 'polypeptide(L)'
;MKSTGLLIAAALLAALTGTLYWSDHHKAADATAMPVDAAPKIFTLKDTDLSKIEIKKKGAEEVALAKNDAGKWQVTSPAQLNADQDAVSSMASTLSSLNSERVVEDKASDLKQYGLSEPAIEVDIASKDGKSQKLLIGDDTPAGNAVFATTAGDPRVFTIASYTKTSIDKSPSDLRDKRLLTADFDKISQVELDAKKQSIEFGRNKDAWQILKPRPLRADNFTVEDLVRRLKDAKMDLSATNADEKKAASAFSSGAPVATAKVTDAAGTQELQIRKSKDDYYAKSSAVAGVYKVANDLGQALDKNLDDFRNKKLFDFGFDEPNKVELRDGSKAYFLTKGGPDWWSNGKKMDDSSVQALIDKVRDLSASKFVDSGFTTPVIDLAVTSNDGKRTEKVLISKSGDTYIAKRENEPSLYQLDSKPVEELQKSAADVKLAPEPKPADKPAPAQKK
;
A
#
# COMPACT_ATOMS: atom_id res chain seq x y z
N MET A 1 10.50 -56.34 40.84
CA MET A 1 11.53 -55.33 40.65
C MET A 1 11.01 -54.05 39.88
N LYS A 2 9.72 -53.64 40.02
CA LYS A 2 9.17 -52.44 39.35
C LYS A 2 8.74 -51.34 40.32
N SER A 3 8.78 -51.55 41.63
CA SER A 3 8.33 -50.52 42.61
C SER A 3 9.44 -49.61 43.11
N THR A 4 10.70 -50.02 43.06
CA THR A 4 11.85 -49.21 43.52
C THR A 4 12.11 -47.98 42.59
N GLY A 5 11.92 -48.14 41.29
CA GLY A 5 12.06 -46.98 40.31
C GLY A 5 11.00 -45.92 40.51
N LEU A 6 9.78 -46.32 40.88
CA LEU A 6 8.67 -45.39 41.12
C LEU A 6 8.88 -44.57 42.41
N LEU A 7 9.45 -45.20 43.46
CA LEU A 7 9.79 -44.48 44.68
C LEU A 7 10.94 -43.50 44.53
N ILE A 8 11.93 -43.83 43.69
CA ILE A 8 13.04 -42.92 43.38
C ILE A 8 12.54 -41.72 42.55
N ALA A 9 11.67 -41.96 41.58
CA ALA A 9 11.06 -40.87 40.79
C ALA A 9 10.19 -39.95 41.64
N ALA A 10 9.41 -40.49 42.57
CA ALA A 10 8.59 -39.70 43.49
C ALA A 10 9.45 -38.87 44.47
N ALA A 11 10.58 -39.43 44.95
CA ALA A 11 11.51 -38.71 45.82
C ALA A 11 12.24 -37.57 45.07
N LEU A 12 12.63 -37.79 43.83
CA LEU A 12 13.22 -36.75 42.96
C LEU A 12 12.21 -35.61 42.63
N LEU A 13 10.95 -35.96 42.38
CA LEU A 13 9.90 -35.00 42.14
C LEU A 13 9.61 -34.15 43.40
N ALA A 14 9.56 -34.76 44.57
CA ALA A 14 9.40 -34.07 45.85
C ALA A 14 10.60 -33.17 46.19
N ALA A 15 11.82 -33.58 45.87
CA ALA A 15 13.01 -32.75 46.03
C ALA A 15 13.01 -31.54 45.07
N LEU A 16 12.62 -31.73 43.80
CA LEU A 16 12.49 -30.67 42.81
C LEU A 16 11.36 -29.68 43.14
N THR A 17 10.21 -30.15 43.60
CA THR A 17 9.12 -29.26 44.04
C THR A 17 9.47 -28.53 45.33
N GLY A 18 10.20 -29.17 46.25
CA GLY A 18 10.70 -28.55 47.49
C GLY A 18 11.73 -27.46 47.18
N THR A 19 12.65 -27.68 46.25
CA THR A 19 13.64 -26.66 45.86
C THR A 19 13.02 -25.53 45.08
N LEU A 20 12.02 -25.79 44.23
CA LEU A 20 11.25 -24.73 43.52
C LEU A 20 10.44 -23.89 44.51
N TYR A 21 9.75 -24.54 45.48
CA TYR A 21 8.99 -23.85 46.51
C TYR A 21 9.90 -23.01 47.43
N TRP A 22 11.04 -23.56 47.83
CA TRP A 22 12.03 -22.83 48.62
C TRP A 22 12.66 -21.67 47.83
N SER A 23 13.00 -21.86 46.55
CA SER A 23 13.53 -20.82 45.65
C SER A 23 12.52 -19.70 45.44
N ASP A 24 11.24 -20.02 45.28
CA ASP A 24 10.19 -19.01 45.04
C ASP A 24 9.90 -18.20 46.32
N HIS A 25 9.94 -18.83 47.50
CA HIS A 25 9.72 -18.14 48.79
C HIS A 25 10.95 -17.38 49.30
N HIS A 26 12.16 -17.73 48.85
CA HIS A 26 13.38 -17.01 49.22
C HIS A 26 13.75 -15.92 48.20
N LYS A 27 13.22 -15.97 46.99
CA LYS A 27 13.30 -14.82 46.07
C LYS A 27 12.51 -13.60 46.56
N ALA A 28 11.56 -13.79 47.47
CA ALA A 28 10.79 -12.69 48.05
C ALA A 28 11.53 -11.92 49.15
N ALA A 29 12.68 -12.37 49.64
CA ALA A 29 13.43 -11.70 50.72
C ALA A 29 14.62 -10.84 50.22
N ASP A 30 15.06 -11.02 48.96
CA ASP A 30 16.11 -10.19 48.34
C ASP A 30 15.59 -9.17 47.34
N ALA A 31 14.27 -9.00 47.26
CA ALA A 31 13.62 -7.90 46.50
C ALA A 31 13.52 -6.61 47.31
N THR A 32 14.54 -6.25 48.03
CA THR A 32 14.99 -4.87 48.16
C THR A 32 15.92 -4.54 46.97
N ALA A 33 15.57 -5.00 45.76
CA ALA A 33 15.93 -4.22 44.57
C ALA A 33 15.28 -2.86 44.82
N MET A 34 16.11 -1.84 45.08
CA MET A 34 15.73 -0.47 44.96
C MET A 34 14.81 -0.38 43.76
N PRO A 35 13.70 0.38 43.80
CA PRO A 35 12.94 0.66 42.61
C PRO A 35 14.01 1.09 41.59
N VAL A 36 14.06 0.38 40.47
CA VAL A 36 14.82 0.86 39.31
C VAL A 36 14.20 2.22 39.10
N ASP A 37 14.87 3.29 39.53
CA ASP A 37 14.40 4.65 39.39
C ASP A 37 14.05 4.76 37.94
N ALA A 38 12.76 4.95 37.69
CA ALA A 38 12.26 5.10 36.34
C ALA A 38 13.13 6.20 35.74
N ALA A 39 13.89 5.89 34.70
CA ALA A 39 14.90 6.77 34.15
C ALA A 39 14.31 8.18 34.04
N PRO A 40 14.90 9.19 34.68
CA PRO A 40 14.26 10.50 34.86
C PRO A 40 13.93 11.10 33.51
N LYS A 41 12.69 11.58 33.38
CA LYS A 41 12.27 12.29 32.17
C LYS A 41 13.16 13.51 31.95
N ILE A 42 13.60 13.68 30.71
CA ILE A 42 14.38 14.83 30.30
C ILE A 42 13.47 16.02 30.04
N PHE A 43 12.40 15.79 29.29
CA PHE A 43 11.39 16.81 29.02
C PHE A 43 10.09 16.55 29.78
N THR A 44 9.46 17.64 30.24
CA THR A 44 8.19 17.59 30.97
C THR A 44 6.99 18.05 30.15
N LEU A 45 7.23 18.57 28.92
CA LEU A 45 6.19 19.03 28.01
C LEU A 45 5.55 17.83 27.30
N LYS A 46 4.21 17.84 27.18
CA LYS A 46 3.49 16.82 26.41
C LYS A 46 3.59 17.14 24.92
N ASP A 47 3.58 16.11 24.07
CA ASP A 47 3.60 16.24 22.61
C ASP A 47 2.42 17.07 22.07
N THR A 48 1.23 16.91 22.67
CA THR A 48 0.02 17.69 22.34
C THR A 48 0.18 19.19 22.59
N ASP A 49 1.00 19.54 23.58
CA ASP A 49 1.19 20.93 24.01
C ASP A 49 2.32 21.61 23.23
N LEU A 50 3.18 20.83 22.56
CA LEU A 50 4.26 21.36 21.74
C LEU A 50 3.69 22.20 20.59
N SER A 51 4.24 23.39 20.42
CA SER A 51 3.89 24.35 19.36
C SER A 51 5.08 24.71 18.46
N LYS A 52 6.33 24.52 18.97
CA LYS A 52 7.54 24.88 18.28
C LYS A 52 8.65 23.87 18.57
N ILE A 53 9.46 23.55 17.57
CA ILE A 53 10.68 22.74 17.69
C ILE A 53 11.75 23.43 16.82
N GLU A 54 12.90 23.72 17.39
CA GLU A 54 14.06 24.24 16.67
C GLU A 54 15.23 23.28 16.86
N ILE A 55 15.92 22.96 15.78
CA ILE A 55 17.07 22.05 15.77
C ILE A 55 18.24 22.79 15.12
N LYS A 56 19.30 23.01 15.90
CA LYS A 56 20.54 23.59 15.46
C LYS A 56 21.64 22.52 15.45
N LYS A 57 22.31 22.38 14.35
CA LYS A 57 23.41 21.42 14.17
C LYS A 57 24.68 22.16 13.79
N LYS A 58 25.79 21.70 14.34
CA LYS A 58 27.11 22.30 13.99
C LYS A 58 27.38 22.13 12.48
N GLY A 59 27.56 23.24 11.77
CA GLY A 59 27.86 23.24 10.34
C GLY A 59 26.73 22.92 9.38
N ALA A 60 25.46 22.88 9.84
CA ALA A 60 24.28 22.66 9.02
C ALA A 60 23.26 23.80 9.16
N GLU A 61 22.28 23.83 8.26
CA GLU A 61 21.18 24.78 8.34
C GLU A 61 20.27 24.47 9.54
N GLU A 62 19.83 25.53 10.22
CA GLU A 62 18.84 25.43 11.29
C GLU A 62 17.49 24.98 10.75
N VAL A 63 16.87 24.06 11.45
CA VAL A 63 15.50 23.60 11.17
C VAL A 63 14.58 24.18 12.23
N ALA A 64 13.59 24.94 11.83
CA ALA A 64 12.54 25.41 12.74
C ALA A 64 11.17 24.90 12.25
N LEU A 65 10.39 24.42 13.20
CA LEU A 65 9.04 23.90 13.01
C LEU A 65 8.09 24.65 13.94
N ALA A 66 6.93 25.02 13.42
CA ALA A 66 5.87 25.62 14.23
C ALA A 66 4.50 25.09 13.81
N LYS A 67 3.56 24.99 14.74
CA LYS A 67 2.15 24.72 14.44
C LYS A 67 1.47 25.99 13.96
N ASN A 68 0.74 25.91 12.86
CA ASN A 68 -0.14 26.99 12.39
C ASN A 68 -1.45 27.04 13.22
N ASP A 69 -2.33 28.00 12.90
CA ASP A 69 -3.61 28.18 13.58
C ASP A 69 -4.54 26.96 13.51
N ALA A 70 -4.39 26.14 12.46
CA ALA A 70 -5.11 24.87 12.32
C ALA A 70 -4.46 23.71 13.09
N GLY A 71 -3.39 23.97 13.87
CA GLY A 71 -2.65 22.97 14.63
C GLY A 71 -1.75 22.04 13.81
N LYS A 72 -1.56 22.33 12.52
CA LYS A 72 -0.68 21.56 11.65
C LYS A 72 0.75 22.09 11.69
N TRP A 73 1.72 21.18 11.70
CA TRP A 73 3.13 21.53 11.65
C TRP A 73 3.52 22.14 10.28
N GLN A 74 4.40 23.13 10.34
CA GLN A 74 5.04 23.76 9.20
C GLN A 74 6.54 23.88 9.46
N VAL A 75 7.35 23.73 8.44
CA VAL A 75 8.75 24.12 8.47
C VAL A 75 8.78 25.64 8.29
N THR A 76 9.40 26.37 9.22
CA THR A 76 9.48 27.84 9.21
C THR A 76 10.89 28.35 8.92
N SER A 77 11.92 27.50 9.11
CA SER A 77 13.31 27.78 8.72
C SER A 77 13.90 26.52 8.06
N PRO A 78 14.70 26.65 6.98
CA PRO A 78 15.21 27.88 6.35
C PRO A 78 14.18 28.58 5.45
N ALA A 79 13.07 27.94 5.14
CA ALA A 79 11.98 28.50 4.33
C ALA A 79 10.61 28.03 4.85
N GLN A 80 9.56 28.80 4.52
CA GLN A 80 8.17 28.43 4.85
C GLN A 80 7.73 27.29 3.91
N LEU A 81 7.58 26.07 4.46
CA LEU A 81 7.19 24.88 3.71
C LEU A 81 6.16 24.06 4.51
N ASN A 82 5.32 23.32 3.80
CA ASN A 82 4.49 22.31 4.45
C ASN A 82 5.36 21.21 5.04
N ALA A 83 5.08 20.84 6.30
CA ALA A 83 5.78 19.75 6.97
C ALA A 83 5.09 18.40 6.73
N ASP A 84 5.89 17.35 6.73
CA ASP A 84 5.40 15.98 6.84
C ASP A 84 4.86 15.79 8.27
N GLN A 85 3.54 15.74 8.40
CA GLN A 85 2.87 15.70 9.70
C GLN A 85 3.26 14.45 10.51
N ASP A 86 3.43 13.32 9.85
CA ASP A 86 3.76 12.05 10.50
C ASP A 86 5.21 12.06 11.00
N ALA A 87 6.14 12.53 10.17
CA ALA A 87 7.55 12.65 10.53
C ALA A 87 7.75 13.61 11.71
N VAL A 88 7.11 14.79 11.65
CA VAL A 88 7.23 15.79 12.75
C VAL A 88 6.52 15.33 14.01
N SER A 89 5.34 14.72 13.91
CA SER A 89 4.63 14.19 15.08
C SER A 89 5.39 13.06 15.76
N SER A 90 6.01 12.17 14.97
CA SER A 90 6.89 11.11 15.49
C SER A 90 8.08 11.69 16.26
N MET A 91 8.73 12.72 15.70
CA MET A 91 9.84 13.42 16.36
C MET A 91 9.38 14.14 17.64
N ALA A 92 8.24 14.83 17.60
CA ALA A 92 7.66 15.50 18.77
C ALA A 92 7.32 14.50 19.89
N SER A 93 6.78 13.33 19.54
CA SER A 93 6.51 12.25 20.49
C SER A 93 7.80 11.67 21.09
N THR A 94 8.84 11.49 20.28
CA THR A 94 10.17 11.05 20.75
C THR A 94 10.74 12.06 21.76
N LEU A 95 10.66 13.35 21.47
CA LEU A 95 11.15 14.41 22.36
C LEU A 95 10.35 14.46 23.67
N SER A 96 9.02 14.43 23.60
CA SER A 96 8.16 14.53 24.82
C SER A 96 8.22 13.29 25.72
N SER A 97 8.59 12.13 25.17
CA SER A 97 8.75 10.88 25.92
C SER A 97 10.21 10.57 26.29
N LEU A 98 11.14 11.48 26.01
CA LEU A 98 12.57 11.26 26.18
C LEU A 98 12.93 11.09 27.65
N ASN A 99 13.57 9.96 27.96
CA ASN A 99 14.13 9.65 29.28
C ASN A 99 15.65 9.53 29.15
N SER A 100 16.36 9.83 30.26
CA SER A 100 17.78 9.51 30.36
C SER A 100 17.93 7.98 30.54
N GLU A 101 18.95 7.39 29.92
CA GLU A 101 19.29 5.98 30.20
C GLU A 101 20.10 5.85 31.49
N ARG A 102 21.03 6.77 31.70
CA ARG A 102 21.91 6.78 32.86
C ARG A 102 22.39 8.18 33.15
N VAL A 103 22.44 8.58 34.40
CA VAL A 103 23.17 9.77 34.84
C VAL A 103 24.67 9.41 34.87
N VAL A 104 25.49 10.17 34.18
CA VAL A 104 26.95 9.99 34.08
C VAL A 104 27.64 10.80 35.18
N GLU A 105 27.18 12.02 35.39
CA GLU A 105 27.71 12.95 36.39
C GLU A 105 26.56 13.84 36.92
N ASP A 106 26.43 13.93 38.26
CA ASP A 106 25.35 14.73 38.88
C ASP A 106 25.60 16.21 38.86
N LYS A 107 26.91 16.60 38.86
CA LYS A 107 27.34 18.01 38.83
C LYS A 107 28.60 18.11 37.97
N ALA A 108 28.39 18.19 36.67
CA ALA A 108 29.48 18.30 35.71
C ALA A 108 30.16 19.65 35.82
N SER A 109 31.45 19.62 36.11
CA SER A 109 32.31 20.80 36.17
C SER A 109 32.89 21.18 34.82
N ASP A 110 33.04 20.24 33.90
CA ASP A 110 33.56 20.43 32.55
C ASP A 110 32.69 19.70 31.52
N LEU A 111 31.87 20.44 30.78
CA LEU A 111 31.03 19.93 29.72
C LEU A 111 31.82 19.59 28.43
N LYS A 112 33.06 20.05 28.31
CA LYS A 112 33.87 19.88 27.10
C LYS A 112 34.21 18.41 26.87
N GLN A 113 34.46 17.65 27.95
CA GLN A 113 34.79 16.22 27.83
C GLN A 113 33.67 15.33 27.28
N TYR A 114 32.43 15.86 27.27
CA TYR A 114 31.21 15.21 26.75
C TYR A 114 30.78 15.80 25.41
N GLY A 115 31.54 16.76 24.83
CA GLY A 115 31.11 17.49 23.62
C GLY A 115 29.95 18.45 23.85
N LEU A 116 29.59 18.77 25.10
CA LEU A 116 28.42 19.55 25.46
C LEU A 116 28.67 21.05 25.61
N SER A 117 29.94 21.50 25.62
CA SER A 117 30.28 22.93 25.55
C SER A 117 30.06 23.51 24.14
N GLU A 118 30.20 22.68 23.11
CA GLU A 118 29.86 22.95 21.71
C GLU A 118 29.08 21.77 21.16
N PRO A 119 27.79 21.64 21.51
CA PRO A 119 27.03 20.44 21.23
C PRO A 119 26.87 20.17 19.73
N ALA A 120 26.88 18.90 19.36
CA ALA A 120 26.67 18.48 17.98
C ALA A 120 25.22 18.86 17.51
N ILE A 121 24.25 18.77 18.41
CA ILE A 121 22.85 19.14 18.16
C ILE A 121 22.30 19.88 19.38
N GLU A 122 21.64 21.01 19.15
CA GLU A 122 20.78 21.69 20.11
C GLU A 122 19.34 21.57 19.67
N VAL A 123 18.43 21.24 20.61
CA VAL A 123 17.00 21.13 20.35
C VAL A 123 16.27 22.03 21.33
N ASP A 124 15.63 23.06 20.82
CA ASP A 124 14.72 23.90 21.56
C ASP A 124 13.28 23.46 21.31
N ILE A 125 12.52 23.16 22.36
CA ILE A 125 11.09 22.88 22.25
C ILE A 125 10.32 23.92 23.04
N ALA A 126 9.17 24.34 22.49
CA ALA A 126 8.28 25.26 23.20
C ALA A 126 6.82 24.81 23.10
N SER A 127 6.07 25.08 24.16
CA SER A 127 4.64 24.84 24.25
C SER A 127 3.83 26.10 23.95
N LYS A 128 2.54 25.92 23.76
CA LYS A 128 1.58 27.03 23.48
C LYS A 128 1.48 28.05 24.64
N ASP A 129 1.76 27.62 25.87
CA ASP A 129 1.76 28.48 27.06
C ASP A 129 3.09 29.24 27.28
N GLY A 130 4.01 29.14 26.32
CA GLY A 130 5.30 29.84 26.32
C GLY A 130 6.41 29.17 27.15
N LYS A 131 6.17 27.99 27.72
CA LYS A 131 7.24 27.22 28.36
C LYS A 131 8.17 26.65 27.30
N SER A 132 9.48 26.78 27.54
CA SER A 132 10.50 26.24 26.65
C SER A 132 11.51 25.38 27.41
N GLN A 133 12.05 24.39 26.76
CA GLN A 133 13.10 23.53 27.28
C GLN A 133 14.13 23.27 26.17
N LYS A 134 15.40 23.20 26.54
CA LYS A 134 16.50 22.99 25.58
C LYS A 134 17.29 21.75 25.96
N LEU A 135 17.48 20.86 24.98
CA LEU A 135 18.36 19.69 25.04
C LEU A 135 19.63 19.97 24.26
N LEU A 136 20.76 19.67 24.87
CA LEU A 136 22.08 19.67 24.25
C LEU A 136 22.54 18.23 24.08
N ILE A 137 22.94 17.83 22.86
CA ILE A 137 23.44 16.50 22.53
C ILE A 137 24.89 16.64 22.08
N GLY A 138 25.77 15.96 22.80
CA GLY A 138 27.22 15.98 22.57
C GLY A 138 27.74 14.78 21.81
N ASP A 139 28.87 14.27 22.30
CA ASP A 139 29.61 13.18 21.67
C ASP A 139 28.97 11.80 21.94
N ASP A 140 29.30 10.85 21.10
CA ASP A 140 28.91 9.45 21.29
C ASP A 140 29.72 8.87 22.47
N THR A 141 29.08 7.96 23.24
CA THR A 141 29.79 7.24 24.30
C THR A 141 30.82 6.27 23.73
N PRO A 142 31.89 5.94 24.45
CA PRO A 142 32.89 5.00 23.97
C PRO A 142 32.34 3.63 23.56
N ALA A 143 31.22 3.20 24.13
CA ALA A 143 30.52 1.97 23.77
C ALA A 143 29.69 2.08 22.47
N GLY A 144 29.44 3.32 21.96
CA GLY A 144 28.79 3.57 20.69
C GLY A 144 27.26 3.37 20.64
N ASN A 145 26.62 2.97 21.71
CA ASN A 145 25.18 2.73 21.76
C ASN A 145 24.35 3.86 22.38
N ALA A 146 25.03 4.87 22.93
CA ALA A 146 24.42 6.04 23.56
C ALA A 146 25.19 7.30 23.23
N VAL A 147 24.61 8.46 23.53
CA VAL A 147 25.25 9.78 23.37
C VAL A 147 25.09 10.58 24.66
N PHE A 148 26.09 11.43 24.95
CA PHE A 148 26.01 12.33 26.08
C PHE A 148 25.02 13.46 25.81
N ALA A 149 24.22 13.80 26.83
CA ALA A 149 23.26 14.86 26.72
C ALA A 149 23.08 15.59 28.06
N THR A 150 22.59 16.83 28.00
CA THR A 150 22.13 17.61 29.15
C THR A 150 21.01 18.54 28.73
N THR A 151 20.24 19.06 29.69
CA THR A 151 19.28 20.14 29.42
C THR A 151 19.84 21.48 29.92
N ALA A 152 19.47 22.57 29.27
CA ALA A 152 19.92 23.88 29.68
C ALA A 152 19.46 24.19 31.13
N GLY A 153 20.45 24.52 31.98
CA GLY A 153 20.24 24.78 33.41
C GLY A 153 20.26 23.56 34.32
N ASP A 154 20.41 22.34 33.76
CA ASP A 154 20.61 21.13 34.57
C ASP A 154 22.12 20.89 34.74
N PRO A 155 22.64 20.74 35.97
CA PRO A 155 24.04 20.45 36.19
C PRO A 155 24.47 19.03 35.81
N ARG A 156 23.49 18.13 35.54
CA ARG A 156 23.75 16.73 35.27
C ARG A 156 24.14 16.51 33.81
N VAL A 157 25.03 15.56 33.61
CA VAL A 157 25.24 14.93 32.31
C VAL A 157 24.67 13.52 32.36
N PHE A 158 23.87 13.19 31.37
CA PHE A 158 23.25 11.88 31.23
C PHE A 158 23.47 11.33 29.84
N THR A 159 23.12 10.08 29.62
CA THR A 159 23.09 9.47 28.29
C THR A 159 21.69 9.29 27.78
N ILE A 160 21.52 9.42 26.47
CA ILE A 160 20.34 9.03 25.71
C ILE A 160 20.75 8.02 24.64
N ALA A 161 19.83 7.18 24.20
CA ALA A 161 20.09 6.18 23.20
C ALA A 161 20.50 6.81 21.84
N SER A 162 21.47 6.21 21.14
CA SER A 162 21.94 6.71 19.83
C SER A 162 20.82 6.80 18.79
N TYR A 163 19.82 5.90 18.83
CA TYR A 163 18.67 5.98 17.93
C TYR A 163 17.82 7.26 18.14
N THR A 164 17.79 7.81 19.36
CA THR A 164 17.11 9.06 19.67
C THR A 164 17.80 10.23 18.94
N LYS A 165 19.14 10.31 19.01
CA LYS A 165 19.92 11.28 18.23
C LYS A 165 19.56 11.19 16.74
N THR A 166 19.56 9.99 16.16
CA THR A 166 19.20 9.76 14.75
C THR A 166 17.76 10.19 14.42
N SER A 167 16.84 10.03 15.36
CA SER A 167 15.43 10.44 15.17
C SER A 167 15.26 11.96 15.19
N ILE A 168 16.15 12.68 15.87
CA ILE A 168 16.15 14.15 15.98
C ILE A 168 17.04 14.77 14.89
N ASP A 169 18.10 14.09 14.48
CA ASP A 169 19.05 14.57 13.47
C ASP A 169 18.41 14.56 12.06
N LYS A 170 17.46 15.47 11.86
CA LYS A 170 16.72 15.62 10.60
C LYS A 170 17.15 16.91 9.89
N SER A 171 17.15 16.84 8.57
CA SER A 171 17.31 18.01 7.70
C SER A 171 15.96 18.65 7.39
N PRO A 172 15.90 19.89 6.86
CA PRO A 172 14.66 20.47 6.35
C PRO A 172 13.98 19.60 5.31
N SER A 173 14.76 18.94 4.46
CA SER A 173 14.27 18.01 3.44
C SER A 173 13.64 16.72 4.01
N ASP A 174 14.09 16.28 5.20
CA ASP A 174 13.51 15.10 5.86
C ASP A 174 12.15 15.39 6.47
N LEU A 175 11.92 16.63 6.90
CA LEU A 175 10.70 17.06 7.59
C LEU A 175 9.70 17.78 6.70
N ARG A 176 10.06 18.05 5.44
CA ARG A 176 9.18 18.67 4.45
C ARG A 176 8.19 17.66 3.90
N ASP A 177 6.95 18.07 3.69
CA ASP A 177 5.99 17.32 2.87
C ASP A 177 6.52 17.22 1.42
N LYS A 178 6.81 16.00 1.02
CA LYS A 178 7.38 15.70 -0.31
C LYS A 178 6.33 15.38 -1.36
N ARG A 179 5.05 15.32 -0.99
CA ARG A 179 3.97 15.01 -1.94
C ARG A 179 3.85 16.08 -3.01
N LEU A 180 3.71 15.64 -4.24
CA LEU A 180 3.49 16.53 -5.39
C LEU A 180 2.01 16.83 -5.60
N LEU A 181 1.13 15.97 -5.10
CA LEU A 181 -0.31 16.15 -5.10
C LEU A 181 -0.83 15.99 -3.66
N THR A 182 -1.70 16.90 -3.25
CA THR A 182 -2.27 16.97 -1.89
C THR A 182 -3.78 16.76 -1.87
N ALA A 183 -4.36 16.32 -3.00
CA ALA A 183 -5.78 15.97 -3.13
C ALA A 183 -6.16 14.86 -2.14
N ASP A 184 -7.42 14.83 -1.73
CA ASP A 184 -7.99 13.74 -0.94
C ASP A 184 -8.26 12.52 -1.84
N PHE A 185 -7.24 11.66 -1.99
CA PHE A 185 -7.30 10.50 -2.89
C PHE A 185 -8.39 9.48 -2.54
N ASP A 186 -8.91 9.51 -1.32
CA ASP A 186 -10.03 8.65 -0.92
C ASP A 186 -11.36 9.19 -1.43
N LYS A 187 -11.40 10.47 -1.85
CA LYS A 187 -12.59 11.17 -2.35
C LYS A 187 -12.43 11.68 -3.79
N ILE A 188 -11.41 11.26 -4.52
CA ILE A 188 -11.31 11.65 -5.92
C ILE A 188 -12.46 11.07 -6.73
N SER A 189 -13.05 11.92 -7.57
CA SER A 189 -14.16 11.57 -8.45
C SER A 189 -13.74 11.41 -9.91
N GLN A 190 -12.62 12.02 -10.30
CA GLN A 190 -12.17 12.08 -11.67
C GLN A 190 -10.65 12.15 -11.77
N VAL A 191 -10.11 11.44 -12.74
CA VAL A 191 -8.70 11.52 -13.16
C VAL A 191 -8.67 11.75 -14.67
N GLU A 192 -7.86 12.72 -15.13
CA GLU A 192 -7.58 12.95 -16.54
C GLU A 192 -6.09 12.67 -16.79
N LEU A 193 -5.79 11.93 -17.83
CA LEU A 193 -4.43 11.61 -18.24
C LEU A 193 -4.23 11.96 -19.71
N ASP A 194 -3.40 12.97 -19.96
CA ASP A 194 -2.91 13.33 -21.29
C ASP A 194 -1.55 12.68 -21.52
N ALA A 195 -1.50 11.62 -22.30
CA ALA A 195 -0.28 10.88 -22.63
C ALA A 195 -0.36 10.28 -24.03
N LYS A 196 0.77 9.99 -24.68
CA LYS A 196 0.81 9.38 -26.03
C LYS A 196 -0.07 10.11 -27.07
N LYS A 197 -0.22 11.43 -26.95
CA LYS A 197 -1.10 12.28 -27.79
C LYS A 197 -2.60 11.91 -27.67
N GLN A 198 -3.00 11.32 -26.58
CA GLN A 198 -4.37 10.96 -26.24
C GLN A 198 -4.75 11.62 -24.91
N SER A 199 -6.01 12.03 -24.80
CA SER A 199 -6.62 12.49 -23.55
C SER A 199 -7.60 11.44 -23.08
N ILE A 200 -7.37 10.90 -21.87
CA ILE A 200 -8.17 9.85 -21.28
C ILE A 200 -8.76 10.39 -19.99
N GLU A 201 -10.08 10.35 -19.87
CA GLU A 201 -10.77 10.76 -18.67
C GLU A 201 -11.38 9.54 -17.99
N PHE A 202 -11.06 9.37 -16.72
CA PHE A 202 -11.60 8.31 -15.85
C PHE A 202 -12.56 8.95 -14.84
N GLY A 203 -13.74 8.36 -14.71
CA GLY A 203 -14.71 8.69 -13.67
C GLY A 203 -15.00 7.51 -12.77
N ARG A 204 -15.28 7.76 -11.51
CA ARG A 204 -15.64 6.72 -10.54
C ARG A 204 -17.16 6.60 -10.45
N ASN A 205 -17.67 5.39 -10.64
CA ASN A 205 -19.08 5.06 -10.44
C ASN A 205 -19.17 4.01 -9.32
N LYS A 206 -19.55 4.45 -8.12
CA LYS A 206 -19.45 3.65 -6.89
C LYS A 206 -18.02 3.14 -6.69
N ASP A 207 -17.84 1.81 -6.76
CA ASP A 207 -16.55 1.16 -6.50
C ASP A 207 -15.76 0.83 -7.77
N ALA A 208 -16.25 1.23 -8.95
CA ALA A 208 -15.63 0.90 -10.23
C ALA A 208 -15.24 2.14 -11.02
N TRP A 209 -14.10 2.10 -11.68
CA TRP A 209 -13.67 3.10 -12.62
C TRP A 209 -14.25 2.84 -14.01
N GLN A 210 -14.53 3.93 -14.72
CA GLN A 210 -14.97 3.91 -16.12
C GLN A 210 -14.12 4.90 -16.91
N ILE A 211 -13.85 4.59 -18.15
CA ILE A 211 -13.31 5.56 -19.10
C ILE A 211 -14.47 6.37 -19.64
N LEU A 212 -14.42 7.69 -19.46
CA LEU A 212 -15.44 8.62 -19.91
C LEU A 212 -15.07 9.23 -21.26
N LYS A 213 -13.79 9.57 -21.46
CA LYS A 213 -13.24 10.09 -22.73
C LYS A 213 -12.10 9.23 -23.23
N PRO A 214 -11.95 9.14 -24.58
CA PRO A 214 -12.63 9.87 -25.67
C PRO A 214 -14.08 9.43 -25.89
N ARG A 215 -14.48 8.30 -25.33
CA ARG A 215 -15.85 7.77 -25.34
C ARG A 215 -16.05 6.83 -24.14
N PRO A 216 -17.30 6.57 -23.72
CA PRO A 216 -17.54 5.63 -22.64
C PRO A 216 -17.03 4.22 -22.99
N LEU A 217 -16.12 3.69 -22.16
CA LEU A 217 -15.53 2.35 -22.30
C LEU A 217 -15.37 1.71 -20.91
N ARG A 218 -15.33 0.39 -20.87
CA ARG A 218 -14.99 -0.33 -19.65
C ARG A 218 -13.53 -0.14 -19.32
N ALA A 219 -13.26 0.29 -18.10
CA ALA A 219 -11.89 0.38 -17.58
C ALA A 219 -11.44 -0.94 -16.95
N ASP A 220 -10.17 -1.22 -17.03
CA ASP A 220 -9.51 -2.17 -16.16
C ASP A 220 -9.28 -1.51 -14.79
N ASN A 221 -10.10 -1.89 -13.81
CA ASN A 221 -10.07 -1.27 -12.49
C ASN A 221 -8.69 -1.35 -11.83
N PHE A 222 -8.00 -2.49 -11.99
CA PHE A 222 -6.68 -2.67 -11.39
C PHE A 222 -5.66 -1.68 -11.97
N THR A 223 -5.67 -1.51 -13.28
CA THR A 223 -4.73 -0.59 -13.95
C THR A 223 -5.02 0.88 -13.61
N VAL A 224 -6.32 1.25 -13.49
CA VAL A 224 -6.68 2.63 -13.09
C VAL A 224 -6.38 2.88 -11.62
N GLU A 225 -6.66 1.93 -10.73
CA GLU A 225 -6.29 2.05 -9.31
C GLU A 225 -4.76 2.12 -9.11
N ASP A 226 -3.98 1.39 -9.91
CA ASP A 226 -2.51 1.53 -9.89
C ASP A 226 -2.07 2.94 -10.32
N LEU A 227 -2.68 3.51 -11.37
CA LEU A 227 -2.43 4.90 -11.76
C LEU A 227 -2.74 5.86 -10.62
N VAL A 228 -3.92 5.74 -10.01
CA VAL A 228 -4.36 6.58 -8.89
C VAL A 228 -3.40 6.47 -7.71
N ARG A 229 -2.98 5.26 -7.36
CA ARG A 229 -2.00 5.01 -6.30
C ARG A 229 -0.65 5.65 -6.63
N ARG A 230 -0.16 5.55 -7.87
CA ARG A 230 1.08 6.21 -8.30
C ARG A 230 1.00 7.73 -8.20
N LEU A 231 -0.16 8.30 -8.51
CA LEU A 231 -0.39 9.75 -8.35
C LEU A 231 -0.44 10.14 -6.87
N LYS A 232 -1.10 9.36 -6.01
CA LYS A 232 -1.11 9.54 -4.56
C LYS A 232 0.30 9.51 -3.96
N ASP A 233 1.13 8.59 -4.44
CA ASP A 233 2.49 8.36 -3.95
C ASP A 233 3.55 9.24 -4.64
N ALA A 234 3.13 10.12 -5.56
CA ALA A 234 4.05 10.99 -6.28
C ALA A 234 4.77 11.95 -5.33
N LYS A 235 6.09 11.79 -5.20
CA LYS A 235 6.93 12.54 -4.26
C LYS A 235 8.16 13.13 -4.95
N MET A 236 8.62 14.24 -4.39
CA MET A 236 9.90 14.85 -4.73
C MET A 236 11.05 13.95 -4.31
N ASP A 237 12.04 13.77 -5.16
CA ASP A 237 13.33 13.22 -4.76
C ASP A 237 14.23 14.37 -4.30
N LEU A 238 14.36 14.53 -3.00
CA LEU A 238 15.19 15.55 -2.34
C LEU A 238 16.49 14.97 -1.79
N SER A 239 16.97 13.84 -2.33
CA SER A 239 18.31 13.33 -2.00
C SER A 239 19.39 14.37 -2.34
N ALA A 240 20.51 14.30 -1.66
CA ALA A 240 21.58 15.31 -1.79
C ALA A 240 22.05 15.54 -3.24
N THR A 241 21.97 14.52 -4.10
CA THR A 241 22.32 14.61 -5.52
C THR A 241 21.21 15.23 -6.39
N ASN A 242 19.98 15.25 -5.92
CA ASN A 242 18.77 15.64 -6.68
C ASN A 242 18.06 16.87 -6.10
N ALA A 243 18.53 17.44 -5.01
CA ALA A 243 17.94 18.61 -4.35
C ALA A 243 18.21 19.95 -5.08
N ASP A 244 19.02 19.98 -6.15
CA ASP A 244 19.30 21.19 -6.92
C ASP A 244 18.11 21.55 -7.82
N GLU A 245 17.31 22.52 -7.34
CA GLU A 245 16.11 23.00 -8.04
C GLU A 245 16.42 23.63 -9.42
N LYS A 246 17.55 24.29 -9.58
CA LYS A 246 17.93 24.89 -10.87
C LYS A 246 18.23 23.82 -11.91
N LYS A 247 18.93 22.78 -11.49
CA LYS A 247 19.26 21.62 -12.33
C LYS A 247 17.97 20.85 -12.73
N ALA A 248 17.08 20.65 -11.78
CA ALA A 248 15.78 20.02 -12.05
C ALA A 248 14.92 20.86 -13.01
N ALA A 249 14.84 22.17 -12.81
CA ALA A 249 14.11 23.09 -13.70
C ALA A 249 14.69 23.09 -15.13
N SER A 250 16.02 23.09 -15.27
CA SER A 250 16.68 23.00 -16.58
C SER A 250 16.40 21.68 -17.28
N ALA A 251 16.49 20.56 -16.55
CA ALA A 251 16.18 19.22 -17.06
C ALA A 251 14.72 19.08 -17.49
N PHE A 252 13.79 19.63 -16.71
CA PHE A 252 12.36 19.66 -17.09
C PHE A 252 12.12 20.51 -18.34
N SER A 253 12.72 21.69 -18.40
CA SER A 253 12.54 22.61 -19.55
C SER A 253 12.99 22.00 -20.87
N SER A 254 14.12 21.28 -20.86
CA SER A 254 14.69 20.61 -22.03
C SER A 254 14.14 19.20 -22.26
N GLY A 255 13.45 18.62 -21.28
CA GLY A 255 12.95 17.24 -21.32
C GLY A 255 11.78 17.06 -22.28
N ALA A 256 11.66 15.86 -22.84
CA ALA A 256 10.52 15.48 -23.67
C ALA A 256 9.26 15.34 -22.78
N PRO A 257 8.10 15.85 -23.22
CA PRO A 257 6.84 15.66 -22.50
C PRO A 257 6.45 14.18 -22.49
N VAL A 258 6.06 13.67 -21.33
CA VAL A 258 5.61 12.28 -21.13
C VAL A 258 4.11 12.27 -20.92
N ALA A 259 3.64 12.95 -19.87
CA ALA A 259 2.24 13.00 -19.52
C ALA A 259 1.89 14.26 -18.72
N THR A 260 0.61 14.60 -18.73
CA THR A 260 -0.04 15.50 -17.79
C THR A 260 -1.19 14.74 -17.14
N ALA A 261 -1.17 14.63 -15.81
CA ALA A 261 -2.26 14.03 -15.04
C ALA A 261 -2.98 15.12 -14.24
N LYS A 262 -4.32 15.05 -14.21
CA LYS A 262 -5.15 15.90 -13.36
C LYS A 262 -5.99 15.02 -12.46
N VAL A 263 -6.05 15.36 -11.19
CA VAL A 263 -6.89 14.71 -10.18
C VAL A 263 -7.87 15.72 -9.61
N THR A 264 -9.13 15.31 -9.50
CA THR A 264 -10.20 16.18 -9.01
C THR A 264 -10.85 15.55 -7.78
N ASP A 265 -10.86 16.31 -6.69
CA ASP A 265 -11.61 16.01 -5.46
C ASP A 265 -12.61 17.13 -5.16
N ALA A 266 -13.22 17.13 -3.97
CA ALA A 266 -14.17 18.17 -3.55
C ALA A 266 -13.53 19.56 -3.39
N ALA A 267 -12.22 19.64 -3.21
CA ALA A 267 -11.49 20.91 -3.05
C ALA A 267 -11.08 21.52 -4.40
N GLY A 268 -11.11 20.75 -5.47
CA GLY A 268 -10.78 21.22 -6.82
C GLY A 268 -9.89 20.27 -7.60
N THR A 269 -9.26 20.78 -8.64
CA THR A 269 -8.38 20.02 -9.54
C THR A 269 -6.92 20.38 -9.31
N GLN A 270 -6.09 19.37 -9.18
CA GLN A 270 -4.63 19.50 -9.14
C GLN A 270 -4.02 18.84 -10.37
N GLU A 271 -2.94 19.44 -10.89
CA GLU A 271 -2.25 19.00 -12.09
C GLU A 271 -0.82 18.59 -11.79
N LEU A 272 -0.37 17.50 -12.40
CA LEU A 272 1.01 17.01 -12.38
C LEU A 272 1.51 16.80 -13.81
N GLN A 273 2.50 17.57 -14.21
CA GLN A 273 3.17 17.45 -15.51
C GLN A 273 4.45 16.63 -15.34
N ILE A 274 4.67 15.63 -16.20
CA ILE A 274 5.86 14.80 -16.21
C ILE A 274 6.62 14.97 -17.52
N ARG A 275 7.93 15.18 -17.41
CA ARG A 275 8.86 15.22 -18.54
C ARG A 275 10.04 14.29 -18.30
N LYS A 276 10.59 13.73 -19.37
CA LYS A 276 11.77 12.85 -19.34
C LYS A 276 12.98 13.57 -19.91
N SER A 277 14.05 13.63 -19.13
CA SER A 277 15.36 14.14 -19.59
C SER A 277 16.41 13.06 -19.35
N LYS A 278 16.98 12.54 -20.44
CA LYS A 278 17.84 11.34 -20.43
C LYS A 278 17.05 10.14 -19.86
N ASP A 279 17.54 9.55 -18.77
CA ASP A 279 16.93 8.38 -18.11
C ASP A 279 16.06 8.76 -16.90
N ASP A 280 16.00 10.05 -16.54
CA ASP A 280 15.32 10.55 -15.37
C ASP A 280 13.99 11.24 -15.72
N TYR A 281 13.05 11.18 -14.79
CA TYR A 281 11.78 11.87 -14.88
C TYR A 281 11.73 13.06 -13.92
N TYR A 282 11.13 14.13 -14.39
CA TYR A 282 10.96 15.39 -13.65
C TYR A 282 9.51 15.80 -13.67
N ALA A 283 9.04 16.29 -12.54
CA ALA A 283 7.65 16.69 -12.35
C ALA A 283 7.52 18.16 -11.95
N LYS A 284 6.45 18.79 -12.45
CA LYS A 284 5.93 20.08 -12.01
C LYS A 284 4.49 19.88 -11.57
N SER A 285 4.15 20.39 -10.40
CA SER A 285 2.81 20.29 -9.83
C SER A 285 2.14 21.65 -9.75
N SER A 286 0.80 21.71 -9.81
CA SER A 286 0.02 22.89 -9.49
C SER A 286 -0.13 23.11 -7.98
N ALA A 287 0.03 22.07 -7.17
CA ALA A 287 -0.12 22.11 -5.72
C ALA A 287 1.14 22.58 -4.98
N VAL A 288 2.31 22.45 -5.61
CA VAL A 288 3.61 22.73 -5.00
C VAL A 288 4.49 23.48 -5.99
N ALA A 289 5.10 24.57 -5.53
CA ALA A 289 6.03 25.35 -6.36
C ALA A 289 7.32 24.56 -6.64
N GLY A 290 7.92 24.80 -7.80
CA GLY A 290 9.19 24.20 -8.19
C GLY A 290 9.04 23.03 -9.16
N VAL A 291 10.20 22.46 -9.49
CA VAL A 291 10.34 21.25 -10.32
C VAL A 291 11.22 20.27 -9.58
N TYR A 292 10.85 19.04 -9.61
CA TYR A 292 11.55 18.00 -8.84
C TYR A 292 11.80 16.76 -9.69
N LYS A 293 12.93 16.11 -9.46
CA LYS A 293 13.12 14.74 -9.92
C LYS A 293 12.13 13.84 -9.20
N VAL A 294 11.62 12.84 -9.89
CA VAL A 294 10.67 11.85 -9.37
C VAL A 294 11.13 10.44 -9.70
N ALA A 295 10.55 9.46 -9.02
CA ALA A 295 10.84 8.06 -9.27
C ALA A 295 10.46 7.66 -10.71
N ASN A 296 11.28 6.81 -11.32
CA ASN A 296 11.09 6.40 -12.71
C ASN A 296 9.79 5.61 -12.93
N ASP A 297 9.35 4.87 -11.94
CA ASP A 297 8.11 4.09 -11.99
C ASP A 297 6.86 4.98 -12.10
N LEU A 298 6.86 6.18 -11.52
CA LEU A 298 5.80 7.17 -11.74
C LEU A 298 5.73 7.59 -13.21
N GLY A 299 6.88 7.96 -13.81
CA GLY A 299 6.91 8.36 -15.21
C GLY A 299 6.45 7.26 -16.16
N GLN A 300 6.86 6.01 -15.89
CA GLN A 300 6.45 4.85 -16.67
C GLN A 300 4.96 4.52 -16.50
N ALA A 301 4.41 4.68 -15.29
CA ALA A 301 2.98 4.43 -15.03
C ALA A 301 2.07 5.42 -15.76
N LEU A 302 2.53 6.65 -15.99
CA LEU A 302 1.78 7.66 -16.72
C LEU A 302 2.00 7.59 -18.25
N ASP A 303 3.08 6.95 -18.72
CA ASP A 303 3.41 6.81 -20.16
C ASP A 303 2.62 5.66 -20.83
N LYS A 304 1.29 5.66 -20.67
CA LYS A 304 0.37 4.63 -21.15
C LYS A 304 -0.61 5.21 -22.17
N ASN A 305 -1.15 4.33 -23.02
CA ASN A 305 -2.18 4.67 -24.00
C ASN A 305 -3.57 4.20 -23.51
N LEU A 306 -4.62 4.56 -24.25
CA LEU A 306 -6.00 4.22 -23.93
C LEU A 306 -6.21 2.71 -23.75
N ASP A 307 -5.64 1.87 -24.62
CA ASP A 307 -5.85 0.42 -24.61
C ASP A 307 -5.20 -0.27 -23.40
N ASP A 308 -4.20 0.38 -22.77
CA ASP A 308 -3.59 -0.12 -21.53
C ASP A 308 -4.57 -0.06 -20.36
N PHE A 309 -5.55 0.86 -20.40
CA PHE A 309 -6.55 1.06 -19.35
C PHE A 309 -7.91 0.40 -19.65
N ARG A 310 -8.11 -0.13 -20.84
CA ARG A 310 -9.37 -0.78 -21.21
C ARG A 310 -9.45 -2.19 -20.64
N ASN A 311 -10.64 -2.56 -20.15
CA ASN A 311 -10.90 -3.92 -19.67
C ASN A 311 -10.94 -4.90 -20.85
N LYS A 312 -9.98 -5.81 -20.89
CA LYS A 312 -9.83 -6.84 -21.92
C LYS A 312 -10.67 -8.10 -21.68
N LYS A 313 -11.23 -8.28 -20.47
CA LYS A 313 -12.09 -9.43 -20.17
C LYS A 313 -13.41 -9.35 -20.93
N LEU A 314 -13.83 -10.48 -21.45
CA LEU A 314 -15.12 -10.55 -22.16
C LEU A 314 -16.31 -10.68 -21.21
N PHE A 315 -16.09 -11.13 -19.99
CA PHE A 315 -17.09 -11.25 -18.94
C PHE A 315 -16.61 -10.60 -17.65
N ASP A 316 -17.52 -10.00 -16.91
CA ASP A 316 -17.22 -9.30 -15.66
C ASP A 316 -17.86 -9.96 -14.43
N PHE A 317 -18.38 -11.20 -14.54
CA PHE A 317 -18.98 -11.87 -13.38
C PHE A 317 -17.91 -12.23 -12.31
N GLY A 318 -16.65 -12.18 -12.65
CA GLY A 318 -15.55 -12.38 -11.69
C GLY A 318 -15.62 -13.76 -11.04
N PHE A 319 -15.56 -13.79 -9.71
CA PHE A 319 -15.73 -15.01 -8.92
C PHE A 319 -17.16 -15.23 -8.44
N ASP A 320 -18.10 -14.34 -8.81
CA ASP A 320 -19.50 -14.61 -8.60
C ASP A 320 -19.89 -15.82 -9.44
N GLU A 321 -20.49 -16.82 -8.80
CA GLU A 321 -20.88 -18.02 -9.53
C GLU A 321 -22.05 -17.70 -10.47
N PRO A 322 -21.90 -18.01 -11.78
CA PRO A 322 -23.03 -17.90 -12.68
C PRO A 322 -24.10 -18.93 -12.28
N ASN A 323 -25.36 -18.57 -12.50
CA ASN A 323 -26.49 -19.49 -12.32
C ASN A 323 -26.99 -20.03 -13.65
N LYS A 324 -26.56 -19.49 -14.79
CA LYS A 324 -26.85 -19.97 -16.13
C LYS A 324 -25.69 -19.70 -17.09
N VAL A 325 -25.37 -20.71 -17.90
CA VAL A 325 -24.40 -20.58 -19.01
C VAL A 325 -25.05 -21.16 -20.26
N GLU A 326 -25.10 -20.39 -21.31
CA GLU A 326 -25.57 -20.78 -22.64
C GLU A 326 -24.44 -20.59 -23.64
N LEU A 327 -24.04 -21.65 -24.30
CA LEU A 327 -23.00 -21.61 -25.35
C LEU A 327 -23.54 -22.32 -26.58
N ARG A 328 -23.46 -21.63 -27.73
CA ARG A 328 -23.69 -22.20 -29.05
C ARG A 328 -22.41 -22.12 -29.85
N ASP A 329 -21.98 -23.24 -30.40
CA ASP A 329 -20.78 -23.36 -31.23
C ASP A 329 -21.17 -24.11 -32.52
N GLY A 330 -21.42 -23.36 -33.58
CA GLY A 330 -22.01 -23.88 -34.80
C GLY A 330 -23.36 -24.55 -34.53
N SER A 331 -23.45 -25.87 -34.81
CA SER A 331 -24.63 -26.68 -34.58
C SER A 331 -24.76 -27.24 -33.16
N LYS A 332 -23.73 -27.14 -32.33
CA LYS A 332 -23.73 -27.58 -30.92
C LYS A 332 -24.29 -26.51 -30.00
N ALA A 333 -25.09 -26.93 -29.03
CA ALA A 333 -25.63 -26.02 -28.03
C ALA A 333 -25.56 -26.65 -26.64
N TYR A 334 -25.10 -25.87 -25.69
CA TYR A 334 -24.93 -26.23 -24.29
C TYR A 334 -25.77 -25.25 -23.45
N PHE A 335 -26.72 -25.77 -22.68
CA PHE A 335 -27.60 -25.00 -21.81
C PHE A 335 -27.44 -25.52 -20.39
N LEU A 336 -26.72 -24.79 -19.57
CA LEU A 336 -26.41 -25.15 -18.20
C LEU A 336 -27.15 -24.23 -17.26
N THR A 337 -27.87 -24.77 -16.30
CA THR A 337 -28.59 -24.00 -15.28
C THR A 337 -28.30 -24.58 -13.90
N LYS A 338 -27.98 -23.72 -12.94
CA LYS A 338 -27.73 -24.10 -11.56
C LYS A 338 -29.07 -24.29 -10.82
N GLY A 339 -29.24 -25.42 -10.18
CA GLY A 339 -30.43 -25.75 -9.35
C GLY A 339 -29.95 -26.20 -7.96
N GLY A 340 -30.02 -25.31 -6.98
CA GLY A 340 -29.38 -25.53 -5.69
C GLY A 340 -27.85 -25.64 -5.83
N PRO A 341 -27.24 -26.69 -5.29
CA PRO A 341 -25.77 -26.87 -5.42
C PRO A 341 -25.36 -27.45 -6.78
N ASP A 342 -26.29 -28.02 -7.55
CA ASP A 342 -25.99 -28.85 -8.72
C ASP A 342 -26.23 -28.09 -10.04
N TRP A 343 -25.51 -28.49 -11.08
CA TRP A 343 -25.71 -28.05 -12.45
C TRP A 343 -26.60 -29.03 -13.24
N TRP A 344 -27.47 -28.50 -14.07
CA TRP A 344 -28.46 -29.24 -14.86
C TRP A 344 -28.41 -28.83 -16.33
N SER A 345 -28.60 -29.80 -17.22
CA SER A 345 -28.81 -29.58 -18.64
C SER A 345 -29.91 -30.54 -19.15
N ASN A 346 -30.93 -30.00 -19.80
CA ASN A 346 -32.06 -30.80 -20.35
C ASN A 346 -32.64 -31.79 -19.33
N GLY A 347 -32.79 -31.35 -18.07
CA GLY A 347 -33.36 -32.16 -16.98
C GLY A 347 -32.43 -33.24 -16.42
N LYS A 348 -31.17 -33.29 -16.85
CA LYS A 348 -30.15 -34.23 -16.34
C LYS A 348 -29.13 -33.50 -15.51
N LYS A 349 -28.73 -34.14 -14.40
CA LYS A 349 -27.63 -33.61 -13.55
C LYS A 349 -26.31 -33.73 -14.27
N MET A 350 -25.52 -32.66 -14.21
CA MET A 350 -24.21 -32.57 -14.84
C MET A 350 -23.08 -32.82 -13.82
N ASP A 351 -21.91 -33.20 -14.30
CA ASP A 351 -20.70 -33.33 -13.51
C ASP A 351 -20.17 -31.93 -13.19
N ASP A 352 -20.17 -31.56 -11.90
CA ASP A 352 -19.84 -30.22 -11.45
C ASP A 352 -18.41 -29.81 -11.85
N SER A 353 -17.46 -30.73 -11.83
CA SER A 353 -16.08 -30.44 -12.22
C SER A 353 -15.94 -30.08 -13.70
N SER A 354 -16.67 -30.76 -14.57
CA SER A 354 -16.66 -30.44 -16.01
C SER A 354 -17.36 -29.11 -16.32
N VAL A 355 -18.42 -28.79 -15.60
CA VAL A 355 -19.10 -27.49 -15.73
C VAL A 355 -18.22 -26.36 -15.18
N GLN A 356 -17.57 -26.58 -14.03
CA GLN A 356 -16.67 -25.58 -13.45
C GLN A 356 -15.48 -25.28 -14.38
N ALA A 357 -14.89 -26.30 -15.01
CA ALA A 357 -13.84 -26.13 -15.99
C ALA A 357 -14.26 -25.24 -17.18
N LEU A 358 -15.50 -25.39 -17.66
CA LEU A 358 -16.06 -24.51 -18.69
C LEU A 358 -16.23 -23.07 -18.16
N ILE A 359 -16.79 -22.91 -16.96
CA ILE A 359 -17.00 -21.59 -16.33
C ILE A 359 -15.67 -20.85 -16.17
N ASP A 360 -14.62 -21.55 -15.77
CA ASP A 360 -13.29 -20.97 -15.62
C ASP A 360 -12.73 -20.47 -16.96
N LYS A 361 -12.91 -21.25 -18.05
CA LYS A 361 -12.53 -20.81 -19.41
C LYS A 361 -13.31 -19.59 -19.89
N VAL A 362 -14.59 -19.51 -19.55
CA VAL A 362 -15.43 -18.34 -19.85
C VAL A 362 -14.98 -17.12 -19.04
N ARG A 363 -14.68 -17.29 -17.75
CA ARG A 363 -14.21 -16.24 -16.85
C ARG A 363 -12.87 -15.64 -17.30
N ASP A 364 -11.98 -16.50 -17.77
CA ASP A 364 -10.62 -16.10 -18.14
C ASP A 364 -10.52 -15.61 -19.61
N LEU A 365 -11.62 -15.72 -20.38
CA LEU A 365 -11.63 -15.30 -21.76
C LEU A 365 -11.38 -13.78 -21.89
N SER A 366 -10.24 -13.42 -22.48
CA SER A 366 -9.82 -12.03 -22.60
C SER A 366 -9.18 -11.75 -23.97
N ALA A 367 -9.27 -10.49 -24.38
CA ALA A 367 -8.69 -10.02 -25.64
C ALA A 367 -7.16 -9.89 -25.55
N SER A 368 -6.47 -10.23 -26.62
CA SER A 368 -5.07 -9.85 -26.82
C SER A 368 -4.95 -8.36 -27.14
N LYS A 369 -5.85 -7.82 -27.96
CA LYS A 369 -5.93 -6.38 -28.30
C LYS A 369 -7.35 -5.98 -28.72
N PHE A 370 -7.56 -4.67 -28.83
CA PHE A 370 -8.78 -4.09 -29.43
C PHE A 370 -8.56 -3.85 -30.91
N VAL A 371 -9.63 -3.95 -31.69
CA VAL A 371 -9.63 -3.71 -33.14
C VAL A 371 -10.85 -2.90 -33.54
N ASP A 372 -10.78 -2.21 -34.69
CA ASP A 372 -11.88 -1.37 -35.17
C ASP A 372 -12.80 -2.09 -36.18
N SER A 373 -12.37 -3.24 -36.71
CA SER A 373 -13.09 -4.00 -37.72
C SER A 373 -12.75 -5.49 -37.66
N GLY A 374 -13.37 -6.29 -38.52
CA GLY A 374 -13.06 -7.71 -38.70
C GLY A 374 -14.10 -8.66 -38.06
N PHE A 375 -15.11 -8.13 -37.38
CA PHE A 375 -16.25 -8.92 -36.91
C PHE A 375 -17.16 -9.26 -38.09
N THR A 376 -17.49 -10.55 -38.22
CA THR A 376 -18.34 -11.09 -39.30
C THR A 376 -19.50 -11.90 -38.70
N THR A 377 -19.97 -12.91 -39.40
CA THR A 377 -21.00 -13.81 -38.87
C THR A 377 -20.47 -14.56 -37.64
N PRO A 378 -21.18 -14.52 -36.49
CA PRO A 378 -20.75 -15.25 -35.30
C PRO A 378 -20.72 -16.77 -35.54
N VAL A 379 -19.66 -17.40 -35.05
CA VAL A 379 -19.53 -18.87 -34.97
C VAL A 379 -19.79 -19.39 -33.56
N ILE A 380 -19.58 -18.52 -32.54
CA ILE A 380 -19.90 -18.82 -31.14
C ILE A 380 -20.80 -17.70 -30.60
N ASP A 381 -21.88 -18.09 -29.92
CA ASP A 381 -22.76 -17.23 -29.12
C ASP A 381 -22.71 -17.73 -27.69
N LEU A 382 -22.29 -16.86 -26.77
CA LEU A 382 -22.06 -17.18 -25.38
C LEU A 382 -22.79 -16.18 -24.48
N ALA A 383 -23.66 -16.68 -23.60
CA ALA A 383 -24.35 -15.88 -22.61
C ALA A 383 -24.14 -16.46 -21.20
N VAL A 384 -23.87 -15.59 -20.26
CA VAL A 384 -23.67 -15.92 -18.84
C VAL A 384 -24.64 -15.08 -18.01
N THR A 385 -25.42 -15.74 -17.18
CA THR A 385 -26.29 -15.09 -16.20
C THR A 385 -25.74 -15.33 -14.80
N SER A 386 -25.56 -14.28 -14.03
CA SER A 386 -24.98 -14.26 -12.68
C SER A 386 -25.79 -13.35 -11.74
N ASN A 387 -25.32 -13.18 -10.49
CA ASN A 387 -25.96 -12.33 -9.50
C ASN A 387 -27.46 -12.66 -9.33
N ASP A 388 -27.76 -13.93 -9.04
CA ASP A 388 -29.13 -14.44 -8.89
C ASP A 388 -30.07 -14.13 -10.07
N GLY A 389 -29.55 -14.16 -11.30
CA GLY A 389 -30.27 -13.88 -12.51
C GLY A 389 -30.45 -12.42 -12.89
N LYS A 390 -29.90 -11.50 -12.09
CA LYS A 390 -30.00 -10.04 -12.30
C LYS A 390 -29.07 -9.50 -13.35
N ARG A 391 -28.00 -10.24 -13.71
CA ARG A 391 -27.00 -9.82 -14.66
C ARG A 391 -26.83 -10.87 -15.75
N THR A 392 -27.07 -10.49 -17.00
CA THR A 392 -26.79 -11.32 -18.16
C THR A 392 -25.79 -10.61 -19.05
N GLU A 393 -24.70 -11.30 -19.38
CA GLU A 393 -23.64 -10.84 -20.27
C GLU A 393 -23.62 -11.73 -21.50
N LYS A 394 -23.65 -11.13 -22.68
CA LYS A 394 -23.67 -11.85 -23.96
C LYS A 394 -22.49 -11.43 -24.83
N VAL A 395 -21.81 -12.41 -25.38
CA VAL A 395 -20.64 -12.27 -26.25
C VAL A 395 -20.84 -13.08 -27.51
N LEU A 396 -20.65 -12.45 -28.65
CA LEU A 396 -20.65 -13.06 -29.96
C LEU A 396 -19.20 -13.14 -30.46
N ILE A 397 -18.77 -14.28 -30.99
CA ILE A 397 -17.40 -14.48 -31.48
C ILE A 397 -17.47 -14.95 -32.94
N SER A 398 -16.78 -14.21 -33.81
CA SER A 398 -16.61 -14.57 -35.23
C SER A 398 -15.18 -15.01 -35.50
N LYS A 399 -14.98 -15.87 -36.49
CA LYS A 399 -13.65 -16.27 -36.96
C LYS A 399 -13.10 -15.25 -37.96
N SER A 400 -11.83 -14.86 -37.81
CA SER A 400 -11.15 -13.93 -38.72
C SER A 400 -9.72 -14.44 -38.99
N GLY A 401 -9.58 -15.21 -40.07
CA GLY A 401 -8.30 -15.90 -40.38
C GLY A 401 -7.90 -16.85 -39.25
N ASP A 402 -6.69 -16.65 -38.71
CA ASP A 402 -6.13 -17.45 -37.63
C ASP A 402 -6.47 -16.94 -36.23
N THR A 403 -7.31 -15.89 -36.14
CA THR A 403 -7.75 -15.29 -34.88
C THR A 403 -9.27 -15.23 -34.82
N TYR A 404 -9.80 -14.79 -33.70
CA TYR A 404 -11.22 -14.55 -33.49
C TYR A 404 -11.48 -13.11 -33.11
N ILE A 405 -12.62 -12.57 -33.53
CA ILE A 405 -13.07 -11.25 -33.11
C ILE A 405 -14.36 -11.43 -32.31
N ALA A 406 -14.34 -10.93 -31.09
CA ALA A 406 -15.47 -10.94 -30.20
C ALA A 406 -16.12 -9.56 -30.12
N LYS A 407 -17.44 -9.57 -29.90
CA LYS A 407 -18.25 -8.40 -29.62
C LYS A 407 -19.14 -8.68 -28.42
N ARG A 408 -19.11 -7.82 -27.44
CA ARG A 408 -20.09 -7.85 -26.34
C ARG A 408 -21.39 -7.18 -26.76
N GLU A 409 -22.53 -7.72 -26.32
CA GLU A 409 -23.79 -7.05 -26.52
C GLU A 409 -23.78 -5.68 -25.81
N ASN A 410 -24.37 -4.68 -26.44
CA ASN A 410 -24.44 -3.29 -25.93
C ASN A 410 -23.09 -2.53 -25.81
N GLU A 411 -22.03 -3.03 -26.42
CA GLU A 411 -20.75 -2.33 -26.49
C GLU A 411 -20.28 -2.17 -27.94
N PRO A 412 -19.76 -1.00 -28.31
CA PRO A 412 -19.24 -0.78 -29.65
C PRO A 412 -17.85 -1.41 -29.89
N SER A 413 -17.17 -1.82 -28.80
CA SER A 413 -15.79 -2.33 -28.87
C SER A 413 -15.73 -3.71 -29.51
N LEU A 414 -14.70 -3.93 -30.32
CA LEU A 414 -14.34 -5.24 -30.85
C LEU A 414 -13.04 -5.72 -30.19
N TYR A 415 -13.02 -7.00 -29.88
CA TYR A 415 -12.01 -7.67 -29.09
C TYR A 415 -11.36 -8.77 -29.91
N GLN A 416 -10.07 -8.63 -30.23
CA GLN A 416 -9.34 -9.72 -30.90
C GLN A 416 -8.91 -10.75 -29.86
N LEU A 417 -9.22 -12.01 -30.12
CA LEU A 417 -8.82 -13.17 -29.33
C LEU A 417 -7.82 -14.00 -30.11
N ASP A 418 -6.85 -14.54 -29.43
CA ASP A 418 -5.99 -15.57 -29.97
C ASP A 418 -6.76 -16.88 -30.13
N SER A 419 -6.36 -17.76 -31.05
CA SER A 419 -7.06 -19.02 -31.34
C SER A 419 -7.08 -19.96 -30.14
N LYS A 420 -5.95 -20.08 -29.42
CA LYS A 420 -5.79 -21.05 -28.35
C LYS A 420 -6.84 -20.91 -27.22
N PRO A 421 -7.11 -19.72 -26.62
CA PRO A 421 -8.15 -19.57 -25.61
C PRO A 421 -9.56 -19.95 -26.11
N VAL A 422 -9.86 -19.67 -27.39
CA VAL A 422 -11.16 -20.01 -27.98
C VAL A 422 -11.26 -21.52 -28.21
N GLU A 423 -10.24 -22.18 -28.71
CA GLU A 423 -10.17 -23.63 -28.87
C GLU A 423 -10.27 -24.36 -27.51
N GLU A 424 -9.62 -23.84 -26.48
CA GLU A 424 -9.73 -24.40 -25.12
C GLU A 424 -11.15 -24.23 -24.55
N LEU A 425 -11.81 -23.12 -24.83
CA LEU A 425 -13.23 -22.91 -24.48
C LEU A 425 -14.12 -23.94 -25.19
N GLN A 426 -13.96 -24.11 -26.51
CA GLN A 426 -14.73 -25.08 -27.29
C GLN A 426 -14.50 -26.52 -26.79
N LYS A 427 -13.27 -26.86 -26.47
CA LYS A 427 -12.93 -28.15 -25.87
C LYS A 427 -13.58 -28.35 -24.52
N SER A 428 -13.49 -27.38 -23.62
CA SER A 428 -14.12 -27.46 -22.29
C SER A 428 -15.63 -27.59 -22.40
N ALA A 429 -16.28 -26.93 -23.37
CA ALA A 429 -17.70 -27.10 -23.63
C ALA A 429 -18.03 -28.52 -24.11
N ALA A 430 -17.19 -29.11 -24.98
CA ALA A 430 -17.39 -30.48 -25.46
C ALA A 430 -17.14 -31.54 -24.37
N ASP A 431 -16.29 -31.23 -23.38
CA ASP A 431 -15.94 -32.12 -22.27
C ASP A 431 -17.00 -32.09 -21.13
N VAL A 432 -18.01 -31.22 -21.21
CA VAL A 432 -19.13 -31.19 -20.25
C VAL A 432 -19.90 -32.50 -20.34
N LYS A 433 -20.04 -33.20 -19.22
CA LYS A 433 -20.65 -34.55 -19.15
C LYS A 433 -21.68 -34.67 -18.03
N LEU A 434 -22.44 -35.74 -18.07
CA LEU A 434 -23.39 -36.08 -17.02
C LEU A 434 -22.69 -36.46 -15.72
N ALA A 435 -23.32 -36.15 -14.60
CA ALA A 435 -22.88 -36.63 -13.30
C ALA A 435 -22.84 -38.17 -13.27
N PRO A 436 -21.86 -38.80 -12.62
CA PRO A 436 -21.83 -40.24 -12.44
C PRO A 436 -23.11 -40.70 -11.66
N GLU A 437 -23.65 -41.82 -12.07
CA GLU A 437 -24.77 -42.41 -11.34
C GLU A 437 -24.35 -42.72 -9.88
N PRO A 438 -25.23 -42.43 -8.90
CA PRO A 438 -24.88 -42.78 -7.51
C PRO A 438 -24.66 -44.29 -7.42
N LYS A 439 -23.51 -44.71 -6.88
CA LYS A 439 -23.27 -46.13 -6.61
C LYS A 439 -24.39 -46.65 -5.77
N PRO A 440 -24.98 -47.85 -6.10
CA PRO A 440 -25.97 -48.47 -5.24
C PRO A 440 -25.42 -48.57 -3.82
N ALA A 441 -26.19 -48.10 -2.84
CA ALA A 441 -25.79 -48.26 -1.45
C ALA A 441 -25.60 -49.75 -1.18
N ASP A 442 -24.41 -50.16 -0.69
CA ASP A 442 -24.14 -51.50 -0.25
C ASP A 442 -25.26 -51.90 0.77
N LYS A 443 -26.08 -52.90 0.37
CA LYS A 443 -27.07 -53.44 1.28
C LYS A 443 -26.34 -53.91 2.54
N PRO A 444 -26.76 -53.46 3.74
CA PRO A 444 -26.18 -53.97 4.95
C PRO A 444 -26.24 -55.48 4.97
N ALA A 445 -25.09 -56.11 5.22
CA ALA A 445 -25.01 -57.57 5.35
C ALA A 445 -26.02 -58.08 6.40
N PRO A 446 -26.76 -59.19 6.15
CA PRO A 446 -27.76 -59.70 7.08
C PRO A 446 -27.06 -60.01 8.41
N ALA A 447 -27.61 -59.45 9.51
CA ALA A 447 -27.13 -59.72 10.86
C ALA A 447 -27.16 -61.22 11.13
N GLN A 448 -26.02 -61.82 11.35
CA GLN A 448 -25.92 -63.17 11.86
C GLN A 448 -26.52 -63.19 13.28
N LYS A 449 -27.70 -63.81 13.42
CA LYS A 449 -28.24 -64.13 14.73
C LYS A 449 -27.35 -65.22 15.36
N LYS A 450 -26.73 -64.91 16.49
CA LYS A 450 -26.25 -65.88 17.47
C LYS A 450 -27.37 -66.21 18.45
#